data_d7026186d7b4c79e3953b9f142ee538e
#
_entry.id   d7026186d7b4c79e3953b9f142ee538e
#
_cell.length_a   1.000
_cell.length_b   1.000
_cell.length_c   1.000
_cell.angle_alpha   90.00
_cell.angle_beta   90.00
_cell.angle_gamma   90.00
#
_symmetry.space_group_name_H-M   'P 1'
#
loop_
_entity.id
_entity.type
_entity.pdbx_description
1 polymer ?
#
loop_
_entity_poly.entity_id
_entity_poly.type
_entity_poly.pdbx_seq_one_letter_code
_entity_poly.pdbx_strand_id
1 'polypeptide(L)'
;MSAPTGDRIGAAAPSTVLIPLPRLDYDPSEAAISWQLLTEAGHAVCFATADGKPSAADPRMLSGEGLDLWGAVPLLRRLKLLGLALRANGAARRAHARMLRDPAYSKPRRFAALRVADYQGLLLPGGHWARGMREYLEDPLLQRFVGEFFESGRPVAAICHGVVLAARSRSTVTGRSVLYRRRTTALTWKLESTAWTLMKFAGRVWDPDYYRTYVERPGEPVGYCGVQAEVTRALAAPEQFLDVPAGAPDHLRKVAGLFRDSTTDSRPAFVVRDGSYVSARWPGDLHAFARTFIAALAESAQTVASGRMRPTAL
;
A
#
# COMPACT_ATOMS: atom_id res chain seq x y z
N MET A 1 48.89 14.46 2.28
CA MET A 1 47.65 14.35 1.46
C MET A 1 46.67 13.50 2.23
N SER A 2 45.80 14.15 2.97
CA SER A 2 44.77 13.45 3.82
C SER A 2 43.55 13.23 2.94
N ALA A 3 43.06 11.98 2.89
CA ALA A 3 41.82 11.61 2.22
C ALA A 3 40.60 12.19 2.98
N PRO A 4 39.55 12.61 2.29
CA PRO A 4 38.35 13.10 2.95
C PRO A 4 37.57 11.93 3.61
N THR A 5 37.36 12.05 4.90
CA THR A 5 36.45 11.22 5.69
C THR A 5 35.04 11.42 5.16
N GLY A 6 34.51 10.41 4.50
CA GLY A 6 33.13 10.39 4.05
C GLY A 6 32.18 10.52 5.26
N ASP A 7 31.35 11.54 5.21
CA ASP A 7 30.23 11.75 6.12
C ASP A 7 29.32 10.51 6.15
N ARG A 8 29.43 9.74 7.22
CA ARG A 8 28.39 8.76 7.58
C ARG A 8 27.19 9.58 8.03
N ILE A 9 26.20 9.74 7.15
CA ILE A 9 24.88 10.17 7.55
C ILE A 9 24.48 9.29 8.75
N GLY A 10 24.31 9.92 9.91
CA GLY A 10 24.05 9.23 11.16
C GLY A 10 22.88 8.27 10.99
N ALA A 11 23.11 6.98 11.21
CA ALA A 11 22.09 5.95 11.16
C ALA A 11 21.04 6.30 12.22
N ALA A 12 19.83 6.63 11.76
CA ALA A 12 18.69 6.83 12.64
C ALA A 12 18.47 5.57 13.50
N ALA A 13 18.09 5.74 14.77
CA ALA A 13 17.78 4.61 15.63
C ALA A 13 16.76 3.67 14.96
N PRO A 14 16.95 2.34 15.04
CA PRO A 14 16.07 1.39 14.39
C PRO A 14 14.64 1.53 14.92
N SER A 15 13.69 1.75 14.03
CA SER A 15 12.26 1.87 14.34
C SER A 15 11.56 0.54 14.10
N THR A 16 10.56 0.21 14.92
CA THR A 16 9.66 -0.91 14.63
C THR A 16 8.49 -0.42 13.79
N VAL A 17 8.33 -0.96 12.60
CA VAL A 17 7.25 -0.65 11.66
C VAL A 17 6.25 -1.79 11.63
N LEU A 18 4.97 -1.48 11.80
CA LEU A 18 3.89 -2.45 11.64
C LEU A 18 3.41 -2.48 10.19
N ILE A 19 3.26 -3.69 9.64
CA ILE A 19 2.61 -3.97 8.36
C ILE A 19 1.44 -4.93 8.61
N PRO A 20 0.21 -4.44 8.84
CA PRO A 20 -0.97 -5.31 8.91
C PRO A 20 -1.30 -5.84 7.52
N LEU A 21 -1.71 -7.11 7.45
CA LEU A 21 -2.05 -7.79 6.21
C LEU A 21 -3.45 -8.42 6.33
N PRO A 22 -4.21 -8.48 5.22
CA PRO A 22 -5.37 -9.37 5.15
C PRO A 22 -4.91 -10.82 5.32
N ARG A 23 -5.79 -11.68 5.78
CA ARG A 23 -5.49 -13.12 5.88
C ARG A 23 -5.13 -13.75 4.54
N LEU A 24 -5.74 -13.25 3.46
CA LEU A 24 -5.55 -13.72 2.09
C LEU A 24 -5.44 -12.53 1.12
N ASP A 25 -4.80 -12.77 -0.03
CA ASP A 25 -4.90 -11.95 -1.25
C ASP A 25 -4.33 -10.53 -1.15
N TYR A 26 -3.36 -10.27 -0.24
CA TYR A 26 -2.61 -9.02 -0.32
C TYR A 26 -1.75 -8.97 -1.61
N ASP A 27 -1.45 -7.77 -2.10
CA ASP A 27 -0.53 -7.61 -3.22
C ASP A 27 0.91 -7.96 -2.79
N PRO A 28 1.53 -8.99 -3.40
CA PRO A 28 2.87 -9.43 -3.01
C PRO A 28 3.95 -8.37 -3.23
N SER A 29 3.77 -7.46 -4.20
CA SER A 29 4.74 -6.41 -4.47
C SER A 29 4.69 -5.34 -3.38
N GLU A 30 3.49 -4.91 -3.01
CA GLU A 30 3.28 -3.83 -2.04
C GLU A 30 3.80 -4.20 -0.64
N ALA A 31 3.53 -5.41 -0.20
CA ALA A 31 4.03 -5.88 1.08
C ALA A 31 5.55 -6.14 1.04
N ALA A 32 6.03 -6.89 0.05
CA ALA A 32 7.38 -7.43 0.08
C ALA A 32 8.47 -6.41 -0.31
N ILE A 33 8.23 -5.53 -1.28
CA ILE A 33 9.19 -4.47 -1.61
C ILE A 33 9.28 -3.47 -0.45
N SER A 34 8.15 -3.12 0.16
CA SER A 34 8.12 -2.23 1.31
C SER A 34 8.86 -2.85 2.50
N TRP A 35 8.58 -4.12 2.83
CA TRP A 35 9.30 -4.87 3.86
C TRP A 35 10.82 -4.90 3.58
N GLN A 36 11.21 -5.21 2.35
CA GLN A 36 12.62 -5.29 1.98
C GLN A 36 13.33 -3.97 2.18
N LEU A 37 12.78 -2.86 1.68
CA LEU A 37 13.43 -1.55 1.79
C LEU A 37 13.48 -1.05 3.24
N LEU A 38 12.48 -1.34 4.05
CA LEU A 38 12.49 -1.04 5.48
C LEU A 38 13.59 -1.84 6.21
N THR A 39 13.70 -3.13 5.95
CA THR A 39 14.73 -3.97 6.58
C THR A 39 16.14 -3.63 6.09
N GLU A 40 16.33 -3.30 4.81
CA GLU A 40 17.59 -2.81 4.26
C GLU A 40 18.00 -1.46 4.87
N ALA A 41 17.03 -0.63 5.28
CA ALA A 41 17.26 0.63 6.01
C ALA A 41 17.48 0.44 7.52
N GLY A 42 17.48 -0.81 8.02
CA GLY A 42 17.74 -1.14 9.42
C GLY A 42 16.51 -1.08 10.34
N HIS A 43 15.30 -0.93 9.79
CA HIS A 43 14.07 -0.97 10.60
C HIS A 43 13.63 -2.41 10.87
N ALA A 44 13.15 -2.66 12.09
CA ALA A 44 12.46 -3.89 12.42
C ALA A 44 11.03 -3.85 11.85
N VAL A 45 10.58 -4.94 11.21
CA VAL A 45 9.21 -5.04 10.71
C VAL A 45 8.44 -6.06 11.54
N CYS A 46 7.23 -5.69 11.94
CA CYS A 46 6.26 -6.56 12.59
C CYS A 46 5.04 -6.71 11.67
N PHE A 47 4.54 -7.94 11.52
CA PHE A 47 3.30 -8.19 10.79
C PHE A 47 2.13 -8.41 11.73
N ALA A 48 0.93 -8.14 11.26
CA ALA A 48 -0.30 -8.45 11.99
C ALA A 48 -1.39 -8.94 11.03
N THR A 49 -2.23 -9.83 11.52
CA THR A 49 -3.42 -10.36 10.84
C THR A 49 -4.59 -10.45 11.82
N ALA A 50 -5.80 -10.62 11.31
CA ALA A 50 -6.98 -10.69 12.16
C ALA A 50 -6.88 -11.80 13.23
N ASP A 51 -6.38 -12.98 12.86
CA ASP A 51 -6.30 -14.17 13.72
C ASP A 51 -4.89 -14.49 14.27
N GLY A 52 -3.88 -13.71 13.89
CA GLY A 52 -2.48 -13.94 14.29
C GLY A 52 -1.80 -15.11 13.57
N LYS A 53 -2.36 -15.57 12.45
CA LYS A 53 -1.76 -16.59 11.59
C LYS A 53 -1.09 -15.96 10.36
N PRO A 54 -0.08 -16.61 9.79
CA PRO A 54 0.57 -16.13 8.57
C PRO A 54 -0.46 -15.87 7.45
N SER A 55 -0.28 -14.75 6.78
CA SER A 55 -1.10 -14.35 5.64
C SER A 55 -0.68 -15.08 4.36
N ALA A 56 -1.51 -14.99 3.30
CA ALA A 56 -1.15 -15.47 1.97
C ALA A 56 -1.36 -14.36 0.93
N ALA A 57 -0.34 -14.12 0.11
CA ALA A 57 -0.47 -13.22 -1.02
C ALA A 57 -1.41 -13.77 -2.10
N ASP A 58 -1.93 -12.92 -2.95
CA ASP A 58 -2.70 -13.35 -4.11
C ASP A 58 -1.83 -14.24 -5.02
N PRO A 59 -2.17 -15.53 -5.17
CA PRO A 59 -1.38 -16.47 -5.94
C PRO A 59 -1.33 -16.13 -7.43
N ARG A 60 -2.33 -15.41 -7.95
CA ARG A 60 -2.35 -14.97 -9.37
C ARG A 60 -1.36 -13.83 -9.58
N MET A 61 -1.26 -12.93 -8.62
CA MET A 61 -0.25 -11.86 -8.66
C MET A 61 1.18 -12.41 -8.50
N LEU A 62 1.36 -13.55 -7.89
CA LEU A 62 2.66 -14.23 -7.83
C LEU A 62 2.99 -15.01 -9.09
N SER A 63 2.08 -15.85 -9.55
CA SER A 63 2.33 -16.80 -10.65
C SER A 63 1.97 -16.25 -12.03
N GLY A 64 0.95 -15.42 -12.12
CA GLY A 64 0.28 -15.01 -13.36
C GLY A 64 -0.71 -16.07 -13.88
N GLU A 65 -0.86 -17.22 -13.20
CA GLU A 65 -1.75 -18.29 -13.64
C GLU A 65 -3.22 -17.90 -13.47
N GLY A 66 -4.02 -18.21 -14.47
CA GLY A 66 -5.45 -17.98 -14.46
C GLY A 66 -5.85 -16.51 -14.70
N LEU A 67 -4.95 -15.66 -15.20
CA LEU A 67 -5.27 -14.29 -15.60
C LEU A 67 -5.62 -14.17 -17.09
N ASP A 68 -5.21 -15.13 -17.90
CA ASP A 68 -5.49 -15.17 -19.35
C ASP A 68 -6.88 -15.74 -19.65
N LEU A 69 -7.40 -15.49 -20.85
CA LEU A 69 -8.73 -15.88 -21.33
C LEU A 69 -9.03 -17.38 -21.17
N TRP A 70 -8.02 -18.23 -21.26
CA TRP A 70 -8.13 -19.69 -21.07
C TRP A 70 -7.87 -20.15 -19.66
N GLY A 71 -7.67 -19.25 -18.73
CA GLY A 71 -7.24 -19.52 -17.36
C GLY A 71 -8.27 -20.29 -16.50
N ALA A 72 -9.54 -20.41 -16.96
CA ALA A 72 -10.54 -21.28 -16.34
C ALA A 72 -10.26 -22.76 -16.61
N VAL A 73 -9.55 -23.09 -17.71
CA VAL A 73 -9.27 -24.47 -18.12
C VAL A 73 -8.04 -24.97 -17.37
N PRO A 74 -8.13 -26.05 -16.54
CA PRO A 74 -7.05 -26.50 -15.67
C PRO A 74 -5.71 -26.76 -16.38
N LEU A 75 -5.72 -27.35 -17.57
CA LEU A 75 -4.51 -27.64 -18.34
C LEU A 75 -3.91 -26.39 -18.99
N LEU A 76 -4.77 -25.44 -19.44
CA LEU A 76 -4.35 -24.24 -20.15
C LEU A 76 -3.99 -23.07 -19.22
N ARG A 77 -4.42 -23.09 -17.95
CA ARG A 77 -4.16 -22.00 -16.99
C ARG A 77 -2.67 -21.70 -16.78
N ARG A 78 -1.78 -22.66 -17.10
CA ARG A 78 -0.32 -22.50 -17.01
C ARG A 78 0.26 -21.73 -18.21
N LEU A 79 -0.45 -21.64 -19.32
CA LEU A 79 -0.08 -20.80 -20.44
C LEU A 79 -0.37 -19.34 -20.06
N LYS A 80 0.67 -18.52 -20.05
CA LYS A 80 0.61 -17.14 -19.56
C LYS A 80 1.09 -16.18 -20.64
N LEU A 81 0.21 -15.29 -21.07
CA LEU A 81 0.55 -14.11 -21.88
C LEU A 81 0.27 -12.85 -21.06
N LEU A 82 -1.01 -12.57 -20.82
CA LEU A 82 -1.45 -11.46 -19.99
C LEU A 82 -0.97 -11.61 -18.55
N GLY A 83 -1.01 -12.85 -18.02
CA GLY A 83 -0.54 -13.16 -16.69
C GLY A 83 0.94 -12.83 -16.45
N LEU A 84 1.80 -12.93 -17.48
CA LEU A 84 3.20 -12.52 -17.36
C LEU A 84 3.36 -11.01 -17.20
N ALA A 85 2.54 -10.23 -17.86
CA ALA A 85 2.56 -8.76 -17.80
C ALA A 85 2.00 -8.22 -16.47
N LEU A 86 0.92 -8.84 -15.97
CA LEU A 86 0.19 -8.36 -14.80
C LEU A 86 0.78 -8.80 -13.46
N ARG A 87 1.44 -9.97 -13.41
CA ARG A 87 2.01 -10.48 -12.15
C ARG A 87 3.09 -9.57 -11.56
N ALA A 88 3.40 -9.79 -10.31
CA ALA A 88 4.56 -9.20 -9.65
C ALA A 88 5.84 -9.43 -10.47
N ASN A 89 6.68 -8.41 -10.60
CA ASN A 89 7.94 -8.52 -11.32
C ASN A 89 8.93 -9.44 -10.59
N GLY A 90 10.08 -9.76 -11.23
CA GLY A 90 11.06 -10.65 -10.65
C GLY A 90 11.64 -10.18 -9.31
N ALA A 91 11.83 -8.85 -9.15
CA ALA A 91 12.32 -8.26 -7.89
C ALA A 91 11.30 -8.46 -6.77
N ALA A 92 10.03 -8.14 -7.01
CA ALA A 92 8.95 -8.30 -6.02
C ALA A 92 8.77 -9.77 -5.61
N ARG A 93 8.82 -10.71 -6.56
CA ARG A 93 8.70 -12.14 -6.25
C ARG A 93 9.89 -12.65 -5.43
N ARG A 94 11.11 -12.20 -5.69
CA ARG A 94 12.29 -12.53 -4.87
C ARG A 94 12.19 -11.91 -3.48
N ALA A 95 11.76 -10.66 -3.37
CA ALA A 95 11.51 -10.00 -2.09
C ALA A 95 10.46 -10.75 -1.29
N HIS A 96 9.35 -11.15 -1.92
CA HIS A 96 8.29 -11.94 -1.28
C HIS A 96 8.80 -13.30 -0.78
N ALA A 97 9.57 -14.02 -1.59
CA ALA A 97 10.15 -15.30 -1.17
C ALA A 97 11.12 -15.14 0.03
N ARG A 98 11.79 -13.99 0.18
CA ARG A 98 12.61 -13.66 1.35
C ARG A 98 11.74 -13.28 2.55
N MET A 99 10.71 -12.47 2.35
CA MET A 99 9.78 -12.04 3.40
C MET A 99 9.09 -13.24 4.07
N LEU A 100 8.72 -14.27 3.30
CA LEU A 100 8.13 -15.51 3.85
C LEU A 100 9.06 -16.26 4.82
N ARG A 101 10.37 -16.02 4.77
CA ARG A 101 11.37 -16.64 5.66
C ARG A 101 11.65 -15.79 6.91
N ASP A 102 11.09 -14.57 6.95
CA ASP A 102 11.24 -13.70 8.11
C ASP A 102 10.44 -14.29 9.30
N PRO A 103 11.08 -14.48 10.47
CA PRO A 103 10.38 -14.96 11.67
C PRO A 103 9.17 -14.09 12.06
N ALA A 104 9.23 -12.79 11.82
CA ALA A 104 8.12 -11.87 12.11
C ALA A 104 6.91 -12.16 11.21
N TYR A 105 7.13 -12.58 9.95
CA TYR A 105 6.04 -12.97 9.04
C TYR A 105 5.37 -14.27 9.45
N SER A 106 6.13 -15.22 9.99
CA SER A 106 5.60 -16.51 10.44
C SER A 106 4.82 -16.45 11.75
N LYS A 107 5.00 -15.37 12.53
CA LYS A 107 4.37 -15.14 13.84
C LYS A 107 3.73 -13.75 13.92
N PRO A 108 2.75 -13.43 13.08
CA PRO A 108 2.14 -12.11 13.07
C PRO A 108 1.34 -11.89 14.37
N ARG A 109 1.19 -10.63 14.75
CA ARG A 109 0.34 -10.22 15.87
C ARG A 109 -1.13 -10.33 15.47
N ARG A 110 -2.03 -10.50 16.45
CA ARG A 110 -3.47 -10.33 16.22
C ARG A 110 -3.83 -8.85 16.19
N PHE A 111 -4.77 -8.43 15.33
CA PHE A 111 -5.26 -7.05 15.35
C PHE A 111 -5.75 -6.62 16.74
N ALA A 112 -6.43 -7.50 17.46
CA ALA A 112 -6.90 -7.25 18.83
C ALA A 112 -5.77 -7.01 19.86
N ALA A 113 -4.53 -7.40 19.56
CA ALA A 113 -3.38 -7.24 20.46
C ALA A 113 -2.47 -6.05 20.10
N LEU A 114 -2.84 -5.27 19.09
CA LEU A 114 -2.04 -4.13 18.64
C LEU A 114 -2.14 -2.97 19.64
N ARG A 115 -1.03 -2.35 19.94
CA ARG A 115 -0.93 -1.14 20.75
C ARG A 115 -0.06 -0.11 20.02
N VAL A 116 -0.56 1.11 19.88
CA VAL A 116 0.14 2.19 19.18
C VAL A 116 1.55 2.42 19.73
N ALA A 117 1.73 2.31 21.04
CA ALA A 117 3.01 2.54 21.70
C ALA A 117 4.15 1.61 21.22
N ASP A 118 3.81 0.42 20.71
CA ASP A 118 4.79 -0.60 20.33
C ASP A 118 5.46 -0.30 18.97
N TYR A 119 4.95 0.66 18.18
CA TYR A 119 5.40 0.91 16.82
C TYR A 119 5.74 2.38 16.58
N GLN A 120 6.78 2.65 15.80
CA GLN A 120 7.20 3.98 15.38
C GLN A 120 6.70 4.34 13.97
N GLY A 121 6.21 3.36 13.23
CA GLY A 121 5.64 3.55 11.90
C GLY A 121 4.58 2.51 11.58
N LEU A 122 3.66 2.89 10.69
CA LEU A 122 2.60 2.03 10.18
C LEU A 122 2.59 2.07 8.66
N LEU A 123 2.64 0.90 8.01
CA LEU A 123 2.53 0.79 6.56
C LEU A 123 1.35 -0.09 6.20
N LEU A 124 0.41 0.46 5.42
CA LEU A 124 -0.83 -0.16 4.99
C LEU A 124 -0.73 -0.56 3.52
N PRO A 125 -0.38 -1.82 3.20
CA PRO A 125 -0.41 -2.31 1.83
C PRO A 125 -1.85 -2.59 1.40
N GLY A 126 -2.04 -2.76 0.10
CA GLY A 126 -3.32 -3.14 -0.46
C GLY A 126 -3.32 -4.53 -1.09
N GLY A 127 -4.18 -4.69 -1.99
CA GLY A 127 -4.55 -5.81 -2.82
C GLY A 127 -5.86 -5.42 -3.48
N HIS A 128 -6.43 -6.27 -4.30
CA HIS A 128 -7.66 -5.90 -5.01
C HIS A 128 -8.74 -6.96 -4.97
N TRP A 129 -8.37 -8.21 -4.68
CA TRP A 129 -9.35 -9.29 -4.68
C TRP A 129 -10.25 -9.25 -3.44
N ALA A 130 -11.54 -9.09 -3.67
CA ALA A 130 -12.57 -8.97 -2.65
C ALA A 130 -12.50 -10.05 -1.56
N ARG A 131 -12.08 -11.27 -1.91
CA ARG A 131 -12.04 -12.43 -1.01
C ARG A 131 -11.24 -12.18 0.29
N GLY A 132 -10.07 -11.54 0.18
CA GLY A 132 -9.24 -11.23 1.36
C GLY A 132 -9.31 -9.76 1.75
N MET A 133 -9.40 -8.87 0.75
CA MET A 133 -9.34 -7.44 1.00
C MET A 133 -10.54 -6.90 1.77
N ARG A 134 -11.75 -7.43 1.60
CA ARG A 134 -12.91 -6.96 2.38
C ARG A 134 -12.72 -7.17 3.87
N GLU A 135 -12.26 -8.35 4.29
CA GLU A 135 -11.95 -8.63 5.69
C GLU A 135 -11.01 -7.57 6.29
N TYR A 136 -9.93 -7.26 5.58
CA TYR A 136 -8.92 -6.29 6.02
C TYR A 136 -9.46 -4.85 6.08
N LEU A 137 -10.22 -4.44 5.06
CA LEU A 137 -10.74 -3.09 4.96
C LEU A 137 -11.93 -2.83 5.91
N GLU A 138 -12.64 -3.88 6.32
CA GLU A 138 -13.85 -3.81 7.13
C GLU A 138 -13.62 -4.17 8.60
N ASP A 139 -12.42 -4.63 8.99
CA ASP A 139 -12.12 -5.02 10.37
C ASP A 139 -12.15 -3.80 11.32
N PRO A 140 -13.09 -3.77 12.28
CA PRO A 140 -13.28 -2.60 13.15
C PRO A 140 -12.14 -2.41 14.14
N LEU A 141 -11.42 -3.48 14.52
CA LEU A 141 -10.29 -3.37 15.44
C LEU A 141 -9.10 -2.75 14.72
N LEU A 142 -8.86 -3.16 13.47
CA LEU A 142 -7.81 -2.58 12.65
C LEU A 142 -8.11 -1.12 12.30
N GLN A 143 -9.34 -0.79 11.90
CA GLN A 143 -9.75 0.58 11.62
C GLN A 143 -9.55 1.49 12.85
N ARG A 144 -9.94 1.02 14.03
CA ARG A 144 -9.74 1.75 15.28
C ARG A 144 -8.25 1.97 15.56
N PHE A 145 -7.44 0.91 15.46
CA PHE A 145 -5.98 1.00 15.66
C PHE A 145 -5.34 2.00 14.67
N VAL A 146 -5.72 1.97 13.40
CA VAL A 146 -5.25 2.93 12.39
C VAL A 146 -5.65 4.35 12.77
N GLY A 147 -6.88 4.57 13.24
CA GLY A 147 -7.35 5.86 13.74
C GLY A 147 -6.46 6.40 14.87
N GLU A 148 -6.26 5.60 15.91
CA GLU A 148 -5.41 5.93 17.05
C GLU A 148 -3.93 6.15 16.63
N PHE A 149 -3.46 5.40 15.63
CA PHE A 149 -2.09 5.55 15.13
C PHE A 149 -1.89 6.89 14.39
N PHE A 150 -2.84 7.30 13.57
CA PHE A 150 -2.81 8.63 12.94
C PHE A 150 -2.82 9.77 13.98
N GLU A 151 -3.59 9.62 15.05
CA GLU A 151 -3.64 10.61 16.16
C GLU A 151 -2.33 10.70 16.91
N SER A 152 -1.53 9.66 16.96
CA SER A 152 -0.20 9.70 17.57
C SER A 152 0.80 10.61 16.85
N GLY A 153 0.48 11.08 15.62
CA GLY A 153 1.35 11.90 14.79
C GLY A 153 2.56 11.16 14.20
N ARG A 154 2.71 9.86 14.49
CA ARG A 154 3.79 9.03 13.96
C ARG A 154 3.61 8.79 12.45
N PRO A 155 4.72 8.44 11.73
CA PRO A 155 4.67 8.20 10.31
C PRO A 155 3.73 7.06 9.90
N VAL A 156 2.86 7.35 8.93
CA VAL A 156 1.97 6.36 8.30
C VAL A 156 2.19 6.38 6.81
N ALA A 157 2.30 5.21 6.21
CA ALA A 157 2.34 5.03 4.76
C ALA A 157 1.17 4.15 4.32
N ALA A 158 0.47 4.52 3.25
CA ALA A 158 -0.63 3.74 2.69
C ALA A 158 -0.57 3.70 1.17
N ILE A 159 -0.82 2.55 0.57
CA ILE A 159 -0.78 2.37 -0.88
C ILE A 159 -2.01 1.62 -1.38
N CYS A 160 -2.50 2.00 -2.57
CA CYS A 160 -3.58 1.30 -3.26
C CYS A 160 -4.83 1.20 -2.35
N HIS A 161 -5.34 -0.01 -2.12
CA HIS A 161 -6.46 -0.25 -1.19
C HIS A 161 -6.09 -0.02 0.29
N GLY A 162 -4.83 0.01 0.66
CA GLY A 162 -4.41 0.44 2.01
C GLY A 162 -4.85 1.87 2.34
N VAL A 163 -4.99 2.73 1.32
CA VAL A 163 -5.53 4.09 1.48
C VAL A 163 -7.03 4.07 1.79
N VAL A 164 -7.79 3.08 1.27
CA VAL A 164 -9.21 2.88 1.63
C VAL A 164 -9.34 2.53 3.11
N LEU A 165 -8.45 1.68 3.64
CA LEU A 165 -8.44 1.39 5.08
C LEU A 165 -8.21 2.68 5.90
N ALA A 166 -7.26 3.50 5.52
CA ALA A 166 -7.06 4.80 6.16
C ALA A 166 -8.30 5.71 6.02
N ALA A 167 -8.93 5.76 4.83
CA ALA A 167 -10.14 6.55 4.61
C ALA A 167 -11.33 6.11 5.49
N ARG A 168 -11.46 4.81 5.74
CA ARG A 168 -12.49 4.23 6.62
C ARG A 168 -12.19 4.38 8.11
N SER A 169 -10.91 4.54 8.46
CA SER A 169 -10.48 4.72 9.84
C SER A 169 -10.85 6.11 10.33
N ARG A 170 -11.43 6.20 11.52
CA ARG A 170 -11.93 7.46 12.07
C ARG A 170 -11.08 7.90 13.25
N SER A 171 -10.88 9.22 13.32
CA SER A 171 -10.32 9.86 14.51
C SER A 171 -11.28 9.68 15.70
N THR A 172 -10.76 9.26 16.82
CA THR A 172 -11.52 9.14 18.08
C THR A 172 -11.92 10.51 18.62
N VAL A 173 -11.16 11.57 18.27
CA VAL A 173 -11.39 12.94 18.70
C VAL A 173 -12.46 13.63 17.86
N THR A 174 -12.41 13.48 16.52
CA THR A 174 -13.29 14.23 15.61
C THR A 174 -14.43 13.40 15.02
N GLY A 175 -14.37 12.07 15.11
CA GLY A 175 -15.29 11.14 14.46
C GLY A 175 -15.19 11.11 12.92
N ARG A 176 -14.33 11.95 12.32
CA ARG A 176 -14.13 12.03 10.88
C ARG A 176 -13.03 11.05 10.43
N SER A 177 -12.97 10.77 9.12
CA SER A 177 -11.85 10.04 8.54
C SER A 177 -10.52 10.66 8.94
N VAL A 178 -9.50 9.84 9.21
CA VAL A 178 -8.13 10.32 9.46
C VAL A 178 -7.53 11.05 8.25
N LEU A 179 -8.11 10.88 7.07
CA LEU A 179 -7.73 11.57 5.84
C LEU A 179 -8.48 12.89 5.60
N TYR A 180 -9.46 13.25 6.44
CA TYR A 180 -10.42 14.33 6.19
C TYR A 180 -9.79 15.68 5.76
N ARG A 181 -8.65 16.07 6.32
CA ARG A 181 -7.94 17.31 5.95
C ARG A 181 -6.56 17.06 5.35
N ARG A 182 -6.31 15.86 4.82
CA ARG A 182 -5.01 15.48 4.26
C ARG A 182 -5.03 15.47 2.75
N ARG A 183 -3.90 15.83 2.15
CA ARG A 183 -3.65 15.55 0.74
C ARG A 183 -3.24 14.10 0.60
N THR A 184 -3.83 13.40 -0.35
CA THR A 184 -3.57 11.97 -0.56
C THR A 184 -3.65 11.60 -2.04
N THR A 185 -3.08 10.47 -2.38
CA THR A 185 -3.35 9.73 -3.62
C THR A 185 -3.67 8.29 -3.26
N ALA A 186 -4.29 7.57 -4.16
CA ALA A 186 -4.60 6.13 -4.05
C ALA A 186 -4.70 5.52 -5.44
N LEU A 187 -5.09 4.25 -5.56
CA LEU A 187 -5.39 3.66 -6.85
C LEU A 187 -6.43 4.52 -7.58
N THR A 188 -6.00 5.11 -8.71
CA THR A 188 -6.90 5.99 -9.48
C THR A 188 -7.92 5.18 -10.23
N TRP A 189 -9.11 5.77 -10.47
CA TRP A 189 -10.14 5.11 -11.26
C TRP A 189 -9.65 4.72 -12.66
N LYS A 190 -8.79 5.53 -13.26
CA LYS A 190 -8.18 5.21 -14.56
C LYS A 190 -7.40 3.89 -14.52
N LEU A 191 -6.58 3.68 -13.50
CA LEU A 191 -5.80 2.44 -13.36
C LEU A 191 -6.72 1.25 -13.03
N GLU A 192 -7.65 1.43 -12.08
CA GLU A 192 -8.59 0.39 -11.66
C GLU A 192 -9.52 -0.04 -12.80
N SER A 193 -10.14 0.92 -13.50
CA SER A 193 -11.05 0.65 -14.61
C SER A 193 -10.34 0.04 -15.82
N THR A 194 -9.09 0.43 -16.08
CA THR A 194 -8.29 -0.18 -17.15
C THR A 194 -8.02 -1.66 -16.84
N ALA A 195 -7.60 -1.99 -15.62
CA ALA A 195 -7.36 -3.36 -15.20
C ALA A 195 -8.66 -4.18 -15.20
N TRP A 196 -9.75 -3.60 -14.72
CA TRP A 196 -11.08 -4.23 -14.75
C TRP A 196 -11.56 -4.51 -16.18
N THR A 197 -11.48 -3.53 -17.07
CA THR A 197 -11.84 -3.68 -18.49
C THR A 197 -11.01 -4.77 -19.15
N LEU A 198 -9.71 -4.81 -18.87
CA LEU A 198 -8.82 -5.84 -19.39
C LEU A 198 -9.25 -7.24 -18.94
N MET A 199 -9.62 -7.42 -17.66
CA MET A 199 -10.14 -8.71 -17.17
C MET A 199 -11.47 -9.08 -17.82
N LYS A 200 -12.36 -8.13 -17.95
CA LYS A 200 -13.71 -8.33 -18.49
C LYS A 200 -13.72 -8.79 -19.96
N PHE A 201 -12.77 -8.31 -20.77
CA PHE A 201 -12.80 -8.54 -22.23
C PHE A 201 -11.63 -9.38 -22.77
N ALA A 202 -10.50 -9.42 -22.11
CA ALA A 202 -9.29 -10.10 -22.61
C ALA A 202 -8.61 -11.04 -21.59
N GLY A 203 -9.05 -11.02 -20.34
CA GLY A 203 -8.49 -11.84 -19.28
C GLY A 203 -9.51 -12.83 -18.71
N ARG A 204 -9.82 -12.67 -17.45
CA ARG A 204 -10.71 -13.53 -16.66
C ARG A 204 -12.19 -13.24 -16.93
N VAL A 205 -12.65 -13.45 -18.14
CA VAL A 205 -14.04 -13.18 -18.56
C VAL A 205 -15.09 -13.91 -17.73
N TRP A 206 -14.71 -15.00 -17.06
CA TRP A 206 -15.56 -15.76 -16.12
C TRP A 206 -15.54 -15.22 -14.68
N ASP A 207 -14.63 -14.30 -14.39
CA ASP A 207 -14.50 -13.60 -13.11
C ASP A 207 -14.03 -12.16 -13.42
N PRO A 208 -14.92 -11.37 -14.08
CA PRO A 208 -14.54 -10.07 -14.62
C PRO A 208 -14.20 -9.04 -13.54
N ASP A 209 -14.74 -9.23 -12.33
CA ASP A 209 -14.58 -8.30 -11.21
C ASP A 209 -13.37 -8.62 -10.33
N TYR A 210 -12.45 -9.47 -10.81
CA TYR A 210 -11.24 -9.85 -10.06
C TYR A 210 -10.43 -8.63 -9.56
N TYR A 211 -10.39 -7.52 -10.30
CA TYR A 211 -9.73 -6.28 -9.89
C TYR A 211 -10.65 -5.31 -9.13
N ARG A 212 -11.89 -5.72 -8.81
CA ARG A 212 -12.85 -4.90 -8.09
C ARG A 212 -13.11 -5.49 -6.71
N THR A 213 -12.65 -4.78 -5.68
CA THR A 213 -12.94 -5.18 -4.29
C THR A 213 -14.42 -4.99 -3.97
N TYR A 214 -15.01 -3.92 -4.50
CA TYR A 214 -16.43 -3.62 -4.39
C TYR A 214 -17.00 -3.28 -5.77
N VAL A 215 -18.22 -3.74 -6.02
CA VAL A 215 -18.95 -3.49 -7.25
C VAL A 215 -20.16 -2.61 -6.92
N GLU A 216 -20.52 -1.72 -7.82
CA GLU A 216 -21.64 -0.81 -7.66
C GLU A 216 -22.95 -1.56 -7.48
N ARG A 217 -23.83 -0.99 -6.66
CA ARG A 217 -25.21 -1.43 -6.52
C ARG A 217 -26.06 -0.88 -7.67
N PRO A 218 -27.23 -1.47 -7.96
CA PRO A 218 -28.17 -0.91 -8.91
C PRO A 218 -28.47 0.57 -8.59
N GLY A 219 -28.26 1.45 -9.59
CA GLY A 219 -28.47 2.90 -9.46
C GLY A 219 -27.24 3.70 -9.04
N GLU A 220 -26.16 3.07 -8.63
CA GLU A 220 -24.88 3.77 -8.38
C GLU A 220 -24.12 4.00 -9.68
N PRO A 221 -23.49 5.17 -9.87
CA PRO A 221 -22.71 5.44 -11.07
C PRO A 221 -21.45 4.57 -11.13
N VAL A 222 -21.01 4.22 -12.32
CA VAL A 222 -19.80 3.42 -12.54
C VAL A 222 -18.58 4.11 -11.90
N GLY A 223 -17.81 3.36 -11.13
CA GLY A 223 -16.66 3.86 -10.37
C GLY A 223 -17.00 4.39 -8.98
N TYR A 224 -18.28 4.43 -8.59
CA TYR A 224 -18.68 4.90 -7.25
C TYR A 224 -18.05 4.10 -6.12
N CYS A 225 -17.94 2.78 -6.27
CA CYS A 225 -17.28 1.88 -5.33
C CYS A 225 -15.79 1.69 -5.62
N GLY A 226 -15.21 2.43 -6.58
CA GLY A 226 -13.78 2.43 -6.84
C GLY A 226 -12.99 3.13 -5.74
N VAL A 227 -11.71 2.76 -5.63
CA VAL A 227 -10.80 3.26 -4.59
C VAL A 227 -10.73 4.79 -4.59
N GLN A 228 -10.52 5.41 -5.75
CA GLN A 228 -10.45 6.89 -5.85
C GLN A 228 -11.71 7.56 -5.32
N ALA A 229 -12.88 7.10 -5.77
CA ALA A 229 -14.15 7.72 -5.39
C ALA A 229 -14.43 7.56 -3.88
N GLU A 230 -14.13 6.41 -3.30
CA GLU A 230 -14.32 6.17 -1.87
C GLU A 230 -13.37 7.05 -1.03
N VAL A 231 -12.09 7.09 -1.38
CA VAL A 231 -11.11 7.94 -0.71
C VAL A 231 -11.50 9.41 -0.82
N THR A 232 -11.89 9.88 -2.00
CA THR A 232 -12.31 11.28 -2.23
C THR A 232 -13.49 11.67 -1.34
N ARG A 233 -14.48 10.77 -1.15
CA ARG A 233 -15.61 11.02 -0.24
C ARG A 233 -15.24 11.14 1.23
N ALA A 234 -14.07 10.63 1.62
CA ALA A 234 -13.57 10.74 3.00
C ALA A 234 -12.81 12.05 3.28
N LEU A 235 -12.48 12.81 2.24
CA LEU A 235 -11.73 14.08 2.31
C LEU A 235 -12.66 15.25 2.60
N ALA A 236 -12.11 16.38 3.04
CA ALA A 236 -12.85 17.62 3.24
C ALA A 236 -13.22 18.30 1.90
N ALA A 237 -12.38 18.12 0.89
CA ALA A 237 -12.59 18.65 -0.45
C ALA A 237 -11.97 17.70 -1.50
N PRO A 238 -12.62 17.53 -2.67
CA PRO A 238 -12.13 16.61 -3.72
C PRO A 238 -10.70 16.93 -4.20
N GLU A 239 -10.29 18.18 -4.17
CA GLU A 239 -8.98 18.68 -4.60
C GLU A 239 -7.83 18.16 -3.72
N GLN A 240 -8.14 17.61 -2.55
CA GLN A 240 -7.17 16.96 -1.67
C GLN A 240 -6.76 15.56 -2.18
N PHE A 241 -7.56 14.97 -3.09
CA PHE A 241 -7.13 13.78 -3.84
C PHE A 241 -6.25 14.22 -5.01
N LEU A 242 -5.00 13.82 -4.98
CA LEU A 242 -4.01 14.21 -5.98
C LEU A 242 -3.77 13.07 -6.98
N ASP A 243 -3.84 13.39 -8.25
CA ASP A 243 -3.38 12.53 -9.35
C ASP A 243 -2.25 13.22 -10.11
N VAL A 244 -1.62 12.49 -11.02
CA VAL A 244 -0.50 12.98 -11.82
C VAL A 244 -0.96 14.16 -12.68
N PRO A 245 -0.40 15.37 -12.49
CA PRO A 245 -0.75 16.51 -13.34
C PRO A 245 -0.45 16.26 -14.81
N ALA A 246 -1.29 16.75 -15.71
CA ALA A 246 -1.11 16.55 -17.16
C ALA A 246 0.25 17.06 -17.68
N GLY A 247 0.77 18.14 -17.08
CA GLY A 247 2.09 18.70 -17.42
C GLY A 247 3.26 18.10 -16.63
N ALA A 248 3.06 17.05 -15.83
CA ALA A 248 4.14 16.48 -15.03
C ALA A 248 5.21 15.82 -15.92
N PRO A 249 6.51 15.92 -15.55
CA PRO A 249 7.55 15.15 -16.19
C PRO A 249 7.19 13.65 -16.19
N ASP A 250 7.47 12.96 -17.30
CA ASP A 250 7.18 11.54 -17.49
C ASP A 250 5.68 11.16 -17.31
N HIS A 251 4.76 12.09 -17.56
CA HIS A 251 3.32 11.90 -17.36
C HIS A 251 2.81 10.56 -17.92
N LEU A 252 3.12 10.24 -19.18
CA LEU A 252 2.67 9.00 -19.81
C LEU A 252 3.17 7.75 -19.07
N ARG A 253 4.42 7.75 -18.58
CA ARG A 253 4.95 6.64 -17.78
C ARG A 253 4.20 6.48 -16.46
N LYS A 254 3.86 7.61 -15.83
CA LYS A 254 3.15 7.62 -14.55
C LYS A 254 1.71 7.13 -14.64
N VAL A 255 1.02 7.40 -15.76
CA VAL A 255 -0.42 7.12 -15.88
C VAL A 255 -0.78 5.88 -16.69
N ALA A 256 0.21 5.26 -17.38
CA ALA A 256 -0.05 4.13 -18.27
C ALA A 256 -0.38 2.82 -17.53
N GLY A 257 -0.02 2.67 -16.25
CA GLY A 257 -0.23 1.41 -15.50
C GLY A 257 0.68 0.25 -15.96
N LEU A 258 1.70 0.54 -16.78
CA LEU A 258 2.63 -0.46 -17.35
C LEU A 258 4.02 -0.38 -16.74
N PHE A 259 4.46 0.83 -16.40
CA PHE A 259 5.82 1.08 -15.91
C PHE A 259 5.83 1.08 -14.40
N ARG A 260 6.80 0.38 -13.83
CA ARG A 260 7.04 0.34 -12.39
C ARG A 260 8.37 1.01 -12.08
N ASP A 261 8.43 1.69 -10.97
CA ASP A 261 9.67 2.24 -10.45
C ASP A 261 10.64 1.15 -9.97
N SER A 262 11.87 1.55 -9.72
CA SER A 262 12.93 0.67 -9.25
C SER A 262 13.85 1.39 -8.28
N THR A 263 14.90 0.71 -7.84
CA THR A 263 15.96 1.33 -7.02
C THR A 263 16.69 2.46 -7.75
N THR A 264 16.72 2.43 -9.09
CA THR A 264 17.49 3.37 -9.94
C THR A 264 16.61 4.24 -10.85
N ASP A 265 15.32 3.93 -11.01
CA ASP A 265 14.40 4.69 -11.86
C ASP A 265 13.09 5.02 -11.11
N SER A 266 12.92 6.27 -10.70
CA SER A 266 11.73 6.78 -10.05
C SER A 266 10.76 7.50 -11.00
N ARG A 267 11.06 7.59 -12.30
CA ARG A 267 10.23 8.33 -13.28
C ARG A 267 8.78 7.85 -13.37
N PRO A 268 8.46 6.54 -13.24
CA PRO A 268 7.06 6.09 -13.23
C PRO A 268 6.28 6.43 -11.97
N ALA A 269 6.98 6.72 -10.86
CA ALA A 269 6.34 6.87 -9.56
C ALA A 269 5.59 8.18 -9.40
N PHE A 270 4.50 8.11 -8.63
CA PHE A 270 3.80 9.26 -8.09
C PHE A 270 3.44 8.99 -6.64
N VAL A 271 4.04 9.77 -5.74
CA VAL A 271 3.89 9.66 -4.29
C VAL A 271 3.46 11.00 -3.74
N VAL A 272 2.52 10.99 -2.83
CA VAL A 272 2.06 12.18 -2.10
C VAL A 272 2.50 12.06 -0.66
N ARG A 273 3.10 13.12 -0.13
CA ARG A 273 3.44 13.26 1.28
C ARG A 273 2.72 14.46 1.87
N ASP A 274 2.08 14.25 3.00
CA ASP A 274 1.43 15.29 3.80
C ASP A 274 1.86 15.15 5.27
N GLY A 275 2.89 15.89 5.64
CA GLY A 275 3.52 15.79 6.96
C GLY A 275 4.13 14.40 7.22
N SER A 276 3.62 13.69 8.21
CA SER A 276 4.02 12.31 8.55
C SER A 276 3.27 11.24 7.73
N TYR A 277 2.29 11.62 6.91
CA TYR A 277 1.54 10.70 6.07
C TYR A 277 2.10 10.63 4.65
N VAL A 278 2.25 9.42 4.13
CA VAL A 278 2.73 9.14 2.77
C VAL A 278 1.74 8.24 2.05
N SER A 279 1.36 8.57 0.83
CA SER A 279 0.46 7.74 0.03
C SER A 279 0.97 7.51 -1.39
N ALA A 280 0.59 6.37 -1.98
CA ALA A 280 0.91 5.99 -3.35
C ALA A 280 -0.25 5.22 -3.99
N ARG A 281 -0.18 5.06 -5.32
CA ARG A 281 -1.32 4.57 -6.11
C ARG A 281 -1.38 3.06 -6.25
N TRP A 282 -0.26 2.43 -6.62
CA TRP A 282 -0.22 1.04 -7.07
C TRP A 282 1.21 0.50 -7.03
N PRO A 283 1.46 -0.80 -7.28
CA PRO A 283 2.80 -1.40 -7.27
C PRO A 283 3.87 -0.75 -8.16
N GLY A 284 3.49 0.17 -9.03
CA GLY A 284 4.43 0.95 -9.85
C GLY A 284 5.12 2.10 -9.14
N ASP A 285 4.71 2.43 -7.90
CA ASP A 285 5.22 3.57 -7.13
C ASP A 285 6.10 3.14 -5.93
N LEU A 286 6.37 1.84 -5.75
CA LEU A 286 6.80 1.24 -4.49
C LEU A 286 8.15 1.70 -3.96
N HIS A 287 9.16 1.85 -4.84
CA HIS A 287 10.50 2.24 -4.38
C HIS A 287 10.52 3.70 -3.91
N ALA A 288 9.85 4.60 -4.64
CA ALA A 288 9.71 5.99 -4.24
C ALA A 288 8.86 6.11 -2.96
N PHE A 289 7.76 5.36 -2.87
CA PHE A 289 6.87 5.30 -1.73
C PHE A 289 7.62 4.86 -0.45
N ALA A 290 8.30 3.73 -0.49
CA ALA A 290 9.02 3.21 0.67
C ALA A 290 10.16 4.15 1.09
N ARG A 291 10.93 4.71 0.16
CA ARG A 291 11.98 5.70 0.47
C ARG A 291 11.41 6.95 1.12
N THR A 292 10.29 7.47 0.63
CA THR A 292 9.62 8.64 1.23
C THR A 292 9.15 8.33 2.65
N PHE A 293 8.65 7.13 2.89
CA PHE A 293 8.25 6.70 4.22
C PHE A 293 9.44 6.53 5.18
N ILE A 294 10.54 5.92 4.72
CA ILE A 294 11.80 5.79 5.48
C ILE A 294 12.33 7.18 5.89
N ALA A 295 12.29 8.15 4.97
CA ALA A 295 12.66 9.52 5.29
C ALA A 295 11.76 10.13 6.39
N ALA A 296 10.45 9.89 6.33
CA ALA A 296 9.52 10.35 7.35
C ALA A 296 9.78 9.70 8.72
N LEU A 297 10.16 8.42 8.76
CA LEU A 297 10.57 7.73 9.99
C LEU A 297 11.83 8.36 10.59
N ALA A 298 12.84 8.66 9.78
CA ALA A 298 14.07 9.30 10.21
C ALA A 298 13.83 10.69 10.80
N GLU A 299 13.02 11.52 10.13
CA GLU A 299 12.64 12.85 10.61
C GLU A 299 11.88 12.80 11.93
N SER A 300 10.96 11.82 12.08
CA SER A 300 10.20 11.62 13.31
C SER A 300 11.14 11.23 14.47
N ALA A 301 12.09 10.34 14.26
CA ALA A 301 13.07 9.93 15.26
C ALA A 301 13.94 11.13 15.70
N GLN A 302 14.39 11.98 14.77
CA GLN A 302 15.17 13.18 15.08
C GLN A 302 14.35 14.20 15.90
N THR A 303 13.07 14.37 15.59
CA THR A 303 12.15 15.27 16.30
C THR A 303 11.99 14.83 17.77
N VAL A 304 11.83 13.53 18.00
CA VAL A 304 11.75 12.96 19.36
C VAL A 304 13.09 13.14 20.09
N ALA A 305 14.22 12.84 19.46
CA ALA A 305 15.54 12.96 20.08
C ALA A 305 15.92 14.41 20.43
N SER A 306 15.45 15.39 19.65
CA SER A 306 15.69 16.82 19.90
C SER A 306 14.75 17.46 20.93
N GLY A 307 13.84 16.70 21.53
CA GLY A 307 12.85 17.20 22.50
C GLY A 307 11.84 18.21 21.93
N ARG A 308 11.81 18.38 20.61
CA ARG A 308 10.83 19.25 19.93
C ARG A 308 9.51 18.49 19.75
N MET A 309 8.65 18.50 20.77
CA MET A 309 7.24 18.10 20.57
C MET A 309 6.62 19.01 19.51
N ARG A 310 6.20 18.45 18.37
CA ARG A 310 5.31 19.19 17.47
C ARG A 310 3.96 19.36 18.16
N PRO A 311 3.40 20.58 18.22
CA PRO A 311 2.02 20.74 18.64
C PRO A 311 1.15 19.94 17.63
N THR A 312 0.32 19.07 18.16
CA THR A 312 -0.73 18.37 17.41
C THR A 312 -1.64 19.45 16.85
N ALA A 313 -1.60 19.70 15.55
CA ALA A 313 -2.58 20.57 14.89
C ALA A 313 -3.93 19.84 14.96
N LEU A 314 -4.80 20.33 15.83
CA LEU A 314 -6.21 19.96 15.98
C LEU A 314 -7.02 20.34 14.73
#